data_de670aedb76e33fe34bad448fac62917
#
_entry.id   de670aedb76e33fe34bad448fac62917
#
_cell.length_a   1.000
_cell.length_b   1.000
_cell.length_c   1.000
_cell.angle_alpha   90.00
_cell.angle_beta   90.00
_cell.angle_gamma   90.00
#
_symmetry.space_group_name_H-M   'P 1'
#
loop_
_entity.id
_entity.type
_entity.pdbx_description
1 polymer ?
#
loop_
_entity_poly.entity_id
_entity_poly.type
_entity_poly.pdbx_seq_one_letter_code
_entity_poly.pdbx_strand_id
1 'polypeptide(L)'
;MTQQRYTAEEVDAAVAALADPERFGHAQEIVTHAAPGLQTVLGNALAQGGWFDQAHAAQLASAAGTEDPDARVAAIQTLVEEETRLGMLVGVSVGFELARELAARREDDGQRAGSTR
;
A
#
# COMPACT_ATOMS: atom_id res chain seq x y z
N MET A 1 14.36 -18.28 -10.66
CA MET A 1 14.23 -17.28 -9.59
C MET A 1 13.55 -17.88 -8.38
N THR A 2 14.28 -18.05 -7.33
CA THR A 2 13.72 -18.49 -6.06
C THR A 2 13.06 -17.29 -5.38
N GLN A 3 11.75 -17.30 -5.30
CA GLN A 3 11.05 -16.37 -4.42
C GLN A 3 11.39 -16.76 -2.98
N GLN A 4 12.07 -15.88 -2.28
CA GLN A 4 12.28 -16.05 -0.85
C GLN A 4 10.94 -15.92 -0.13
N ARG A 5 10.55 -17.00 0.51
CA ARG A 5 9.38 -16.97 1.39
C ARG A 5 9.87 -16.65 2.79
N TYR A 6 9.18 -15.75 3.42
CA TYR A 6 9.47 -15.40 4.81
C TYR A 6 8.63 -16.24 5.74
N THR A 7 9.21 -16.65 6.86
CA THR A 7 8.44 -17.33 7.92
C THR A 7 7.61 -16.30 8.69
N ALA A 8 6.56 -16.77 9.36
CA ALA A 8 5.77 -15.91 10.24
C ALA A 8 6.62 -15.23 11.30
N GLU A 9 7.60 -15.96 11.86
CA GLU A 9 8.51 -15.44 12.88
C GLU A 9 9.38 -14.30 12.34
N GLU A 10 9.87 -14.43 11.11
CA GLU A 10 10.64 -13.37 10.44
C GLU A 10 9.79 -12.13 10.22
N VAL A 11 8.53 -12.32 9.78
CA VAL A 11 7.59 -11.22 9.58
C VAL A 11 7.28 -10.52 10.89
N ASP A 12 7.01 -11.28 11.95
CA ASP A 12 6.69 -10.71 13.26
C ASP A 12 7.86 -9.90 13.81
N ALA A 13 9.09 -10.41 13.66
CA ALA A 13 10.29 -9.69 14.10
C ALA A 13 10.48 -8.39 13.31
N ALA A 14 10.23 -8.42 12.01
CA ALA A 14 10.31 -7.23 11.16
C ALA A 14 9.26 -6.18 11.55
N VAL A 15 8.03 -6.61 11.82
CA VAL A 15 6.95 -5.71 12.27
C VAL A 15 7.32 -5.05 13.59
N ALA A 16 7.87 -5.83 14.55
CA ALA A 16 8.32 -5.29 15.83
C ALA A 16 9.39 -4.21 15.65
N ALA A 17 10.31 -4.42 14.70
CA ALA A 17 11.38 -3.46 14.41
C ALA A 17 10.83 -2.15 13.82
N LEU A 18 9.67 -2.19 13.15
CA LEU A 18 9.03 -1.01 12.58
C LEU A 18 8.40 -0.09 13.63
N ALA A 19 8.34 -0.51 14.89
CA ALA A 19 7.79 0.32 15.96
C ALA A 19 8.66 1.56 16.27
N ASP A 20 9.89 1.60 15.78
CA ASP A 20 10.77 2.77 15.96
C ASP A 20 10.37 3.88 14.98
N PRO A 21 9.84 5.03 15.48
CA PRO A 21 9.37 6.10 14.61
C PRO A 21 10.47 6.77 13.79
N GLU A 22 11.73 6.71 14.22
CA GLU A 22 12.85 7.33 13.50
C GLU A 22 13.14 6.64 12.16
N ARG A 23 12.74 5.37 12.02
CA ARG A 23 12.96 4.60 10.80
C ARG A 23 12.15 5.12 9.62
N PHE A 24 11.04 5.81 9.90
CA PHE A 24 10.12 6.25 8.85
C PHE A 24 10.57 7.51 8.11
N GLY A 25 11.50 8.29 8.67
CA GLY A 25 11.95 9.54 8.04
C GLY A 25 12.47 9.34 6.62
N HIS A 26 13.39 8.40 6.43
CA HIS A 26 13.94 8.10 5.11
C HIS A 26 12.89 7.50 4.18
N ALA A 27 12.06 6.60 4.69
CA ALA A 27 10.98 6.02 3.91
C ALA A 27 9.99 7.09 3.43
N GLN A 28 9.66 8.04 4.29
CA GLN A 28 8.77 9.16 3.94
C GLN A 28 9.36 10.02 2.83
N GLU A 29 10.67 10.27 2.85
CA GLU A 29 11.34 11.02 1.79
C GLU A 29 11.23 10.30 0.46
N ILE A 30 11.48 8.99 0.44
CA ILE A 30 11.38 8.17 -0.78
C ILE A 30 9.95 8.19 -1.31
N VAL A 31 8.96 7.98 -0.45
CA VAL A 31 7.55 7.92 -0.84
C VAL A 31 7.07 9.28 -1.35
N THR A 32 7.47 10.38 -0.70
CA THR A 32 7.12 11.72 -1.13
C THR A 32 7.67 12.02 -2.53
N HIS A 33 8.90 11.61 -2.79
CA HIS A 33 9.51 11.77 -4.10
C HIS A 33 8.82 10.90 -5.16
N ALA A 34 8.47 9.66 -4.80
CA ALA A 34 7.88 8.70 -5.72
C ALA A 34 6.38 8.93 -5.96
N ALA A 35 5.70 9.65 -5.07
CA ALA A 35 4.24 9.75 -5.07
C ALA A 35 3.62 10.15 -6.42
N PRO A 36 4.13 11.17 -7.13
CA PRO A 36 3.55 11.52 -8.43
C PRO A 36 3.59 10.39 -9.45
N GLY A 37 4.71 9.67 -9.52
CA GLY A 37 4.86 8.52 -10.43
C GLY A 37 4.07 7.30 -9.99
N LEU A 38 3.84 7.14 -8.69
CA LEU A 38 3.10 6.01 -8.15
C LEU A 38 1.59 6.14 -8.30
N GLN A 39 1.05 7.30 -8.63
CA GLN A 39 -0.40 7.49 -8.72
C GLN A 39 -1.06 6.52 -9.69
N THR A 40 -0.45 6.32 -10.86
CA THR A 40 -0.98 5.38 -11.85
C THR A 40 -0.94 3.94 -11.34
N VAL A 41 0.17 3.56 -10.71
CA VAL A 41 0.34 2.21 -10.13
C VAL A 41 -0.69 1.96 -9.04
N LEU A 42 -0.85 2.91 -8.13
CA LEU A 42 -1.81 2.82 -7.03
C LEU A 42 -3.25 2.77 -7.56
N GLY A 43 -3.58 3.59 -8.52
CA GLY A 43 -4.90 3.59 -9.15
C GLY A 43 -5.23 2.26 -9.80
N ASN A 44 -4.29 1.67 -10.53
CA ASN A 44 -4.47 0.36 -11.14
C ASN A 44 -4.63 -0.75 -10.10
N ALA A 45 -3.86 -0.70 -9.01
CA ALA A 45 -3.96 -1.68 -7.94
C ALA A 45 -5.33 -1.61 -7.24
N LEU A 46 -5.85 -0.42 -7.01
CA LEU A 46 -7.19 -0.22 -6.45
C LEU A 46 -8.27 -0.76 -7.39
N ALA A 47 -8.15 -0.46 -8.69
CA ALA A 47 -9.11 -0.93 -9.68
C ALA A 47 -9.15 -2.45 -9.75
N GLN A 48 -8.00 -3.11 -9.72
CA GLN A 48 -7.91 -4.58 -9.72
C GLN A 48 -8.53 -5.19 -8.46
N GLY A 49 -8.46 -4.49 -7.34
CA GLY A 49 -9.08 -4.91 -6.08
C GLY A 49 -10.60 -4.71 -6.02
N GLY A 50 -11.23 -4.21 -7.09
CA GLY A 50 -12.67 -3.98 -7.13
C GLY A 50 -13.12 -2.65 -6.52
N TRP A 51 -12.19 -1.74 -6.25
CA TRP A 51 -12.49 -0.46 -5.60
C TRP A 51 -13.53 0.39 -6.33
N PHE A 52 -13.53 0.31 -7.67
CA PHE A 52 -14.42 1.10 -8.51
C PHE A 52 -15.54 0.26 -9.15
N ASP A 53 -15.83 -0.94 -8.61
CA ASP A 53 -16.86 -1.82 -9.17
C ASP A 53 -18.27 -1.42 -8.74
N GLN A 54 -19.29 -2.14 -9.28
CA GLN A 54 -20.68 -1.87 -8.98
C GLN A 54 -21.04 -2.15 -7.52
N ALA A 55 -20.40 -3.14 -6.89
CA ALA A 55 -20.63 -3.45 -5.49
C ALA A 55 -20.24 -2.27 -4.59
N HIS A 56 -19.11 -1.64 -4.89
CA HIS A 56 -18.67 -0.45 -4.17
C HIS A 56 -19.66 0.69 -4.35
N ALA A 57 -20.10 0.95 -5.58
CA ALA A 57 -21.09 2.00 -5.89
C ALA A 57 -22.41 1.74 -5.16
N ALA A 58 -22.85 0.48 -5.09
CA ALA A 58 -24.07 0.09 -4.38
C ALA A 58 -23.96 0.34 -2.87
N GLN A 59 -22.81 0.01 -2.27
CA GLN A 59 -22.56 0.28 -0.85
C GLN A 59 -22.59 1.77 -0.55
N LEU A 60 -21.97 2.56 -1.39
CA LEU A 60 -21.96 4.02 -1.24
C LEU A 60 -23.36 4.60 -1.34
N ALA A 61 -24.13 4.17 -2.35
CA ALA A 61 -25.52 4.61 -2.54
C ALA A 61 -26.39 4.22 -1.35
N SER A 62 -26.23 3.02 -0.81
CA SER A 62 -26.97 2.53 0.35
C SER A 62 -26.66 3.39 1.59
N ALA A 63 -25.38 3.66 1.85
CA ALA A 63 -24.99 4.50 2.98
C ALA A 63 -25.55 5.93 2.86
N ALA A 64 -25.44 6.51 1.67
CA ALA A 64 -25.92 7.87 1.40
C ALA A 64 -27.43 7.96 1.45
N GLY A 65 -28.16 6.87 1.15
CA GLY A 65 -29.61 6.81 1.13
C GLY A 65 -30.28 6.53 2.48
N THR A 66 -29.52 6.36 3.55
CA THR A 66 -30.06 6.14 4.90
C THR A 66 -30.82 7.38 5.35
N GLU A 67 -32.08 7.19 5.75
CA GLU A 67 -33.00 8.31 6.02
C GLU A 67 -32.65 9.11 7.28
N ASP A 68 -32.36 8.41 8.37
CA ASP A 68 -31.98 9.07 9.62
C ASP A 68 -30.61 9.73 9.50
N PRO A 69 -30.49 11.06 9.76
CA PRO A 69 -29.21 11.75 9.59
C PRO A 69 -28.07 11.18 10.40
N ASP A 70 -28.31 10.80 11.65
CA ASP A 70 -27.25 10.25 12.51
C ASP A 70 -26.84 8.86 12.04
N ALA A 71 -27.80 8.04 11.64
CA ALA A 71 -27.51 6.70 11.08
C ALA A 71 -26.79 6.82 9.73
N ARG A 72 -27.12 7.83 8.92
CA ARG A 72 -26.44 8.10 7.65
C ARG A 72 -24.96 8.42 7.88
N VAL A 73 -24.67 9.32 8.80
CA VAL A 73 -23.29 9.69 9.13
C VAL A 73 -22.51 8.48 9.61
N ALA A 74 -23.11 7.66 10.51
CA ALA A 74 -22.48 6.44 11.02
C ALA A 74 -22.18 5.45 9.89
N ALA A 75 -23.11 5.27 8.95
CA ALA A 75 -22.93 4.37 7.80
C ALA A 75 -21.80 4.86 6.88
N ILE A 76 -21.72 6.15 6.62
CA ILE A 76 -20.68 6.77 5.81
C ILE A 76 -19.31 6.61 6.53
N GLN A 77 -19.26 6.85 7.84
CA GLN A 77 -18.02 6.70 8.60
C GLN A 77 -17.50 5.26 8.55
N THR A 78 -18.39 4.28 8.68
CA THR A 78 -18.02 2.86 8.57
C THR A 78 -17.42 2.56 7.19
N LEU A 79 -18.06 3.06 6.13
CA LEU A 79 -17.57 2.87 4.76
C LEU A 79 -16.20 3.52 4.57
N VAL A 80 -16.01 4.74 5.05
CA VAL A 80 -14.72 5.45 4.97
C VAL A 80 -13.63 4.68 5.70
N GLU A 81 -13.92 4.14 6.89
CA GLU A 81 -12.96 3.35 7.65
C GLU A 81 -12.55 2.09 6.91
N GLU A 82 -13.51 1.39 6.29
CA GLU A 82 -13.23 0.19 5.51
C GLU A 82 -12.39 0.51 4.28
N GLU A 83 -12.73 1.56 3.56
CA GLU A 83 -11.99 2.01 2.38
C GLU A 83 -10.59 2.46 2.73
N THR A 84 -10.42 3.18 3.84
CA THR A 84 -9.12 3.62 4.33
C THR A 84 -8.25 2.41 4.63
N ARG A 85 -8.80 1.41 5.30
CA ARG A 85 -8.05 0.19 5.63
C ARG A 85 -7.59 -0.54 4.38
N LEU A 86 -8.47 -0.69 3.39
CA LEU A 86 -8.11 -1.32 2.12
C LEU A 86 -7.07 -0.51 1.35
N GLY A 87 -7.23 0.81 1.32
CA GLY A 87 -6.27 1.71 0.70
C GLY A 87 -4.89 1.62 1.34
N MET A 88 -4.84 1.51 2.67
CA MET A 88 -3.59 1.32 3.41
C MET A 88 -2.92 0.00 3.03
N LEU A 89 -3.68 -1.09 2.93
CA LEU A 89 -3.13 -2.40 2.54
C LEU A 89 -2.57 -2.38 1.11
N VAL A 90 -3.29 -1.75 0.18
CA VAL A 90 -2.80 -1.58 -1.19
C VAL A 90 -1.52 -0.76 -1.20
N GLY A 91 -1.48 0.33 -0.44
CA GLY A 91 -0.29 1.18 -0.32
C GLY A 91 0.90 0.43 0.23
N VAL A 92 0.70 -0.41 1.24
CA VAL A 92 1.75 -1.26 1.81
C VAL A 92 2.28 -2.23 0.77
N SER A 93 1.38 -2.88 0.01
CA SER A 93 1.77 -3.83 -1.03
C SER A 93 2.61 -3.17 -2.11
N VAL A 94 2.18 -2.01 -2.61
CA VAL A 94 2.93 -1.25 -3.62
C VAL A 94 4.27 -0.78 -3.07
N GLY A 95 4.29 -0.29 -1.82
CA GLY A 95 5.53 0.13 -1.15
C GLY A 95 6.51 -1.01 -0.98
N PHE A 96 6.02 -2.20 -0.64
CA PHE A 96 6.85 -3.40 -0.52
C PHE A 96 7.50 -3.73 -1.87
N GLU A 97 6.73 -3.71 -2.95
CA GLU A 97 7.27 -3.97 -4.29
C GLU A 97 8.25 -2.87 -4.73
N LEU A 98 7.99 -1.63 -4.41
CA LEU A 98 8.91 -0.53 -4.68
C LEU A 98 10.26 -0.77 -3.99
N ALA A 99 10.23 -1.16 -2.72
CA ALA A 99 11.44 -1.43 -1.96
C ALA A 99 12.24 -2.59 -2.56
N ARG A 100 11.55 -3.64 -3.00
CA ARG A 100 12.18 -4.80 -3.65
C ARG A 100 12.82 -4.41 -4.98
N GLU A 101 12.13 -3.60 -5.78
CA GLU A 101 12.65 -3.15 -7.07
C GLU A 101 13.88 -2.27 -6.89
N LEU A 102 13.88 -1.39 -5.90
CA LEU A 102 15.04 -0.54 -5.59
C LEU A 102 16.25 -1.39 -5.16
N ALA A 103 16.02 -2.41 -4.34
CA ALA A 103 17.07 -3.32 -3.90
C ALA A 103 17.64 -4.11 -5.09
N ALA A 104 16.78 -4.61 -5.98
CA ALA A 104 17.20 -5.35 -7.16
C ALA A 104 18.04 -4.50 -8.10
N ARG A 105 17.66 -3.24 -8.31
CA ARG A 105 18.43 -2.31 -9.14
C ARG A 105 19.80 -1.99 -8.56
N ARG A 106 19.90 -1.89 -7.24
CA ARG A 106 21.17 -1.72 -6.56
C ARG A 106 22.11 -2.89 -6.78
N GLU A 107 21.60 -4.11 -6.72
CA GLU A 107 22.36 -5.31 -6.98
C GLU A 107 22.88 -5.34 -8.41
N ASP A 108 22.01 -5.02 -9.40
CA ASP A 108 22.39 -4.95 -10.82
C ASP A 108 23.49 -3.90 -11.05
N ASP A 109 23.36 -2.71 -10.46
CA ASP A 109 24.36 -1.65 -10.58
C ASP A 109 25.70 -2.08 -9.93
N GLY A 110 25.62 -2.77 -8.79
CA GLY A 110 26.81 -3.31 -8.14
C GLY A 110 27.51 -4.36 -9.00
N GLN A 111 26.75 -5.24 -9.65
CA GLN A 111 27.30 -6.26 -10.56
C GLN A 111 27.90 -5.65 -11.81
N ARG A 112 27.26 -4.64 -12.39
CA ARG A 112 27.81 -3.91 -13.56
C ARG A 112 29.13 -3.24 -13.22
N ALA A 113 29.19 -2.56 -12.08
CA ALA A 113 30.41 -1.92 -11.61
C ALA A 113 31.55 -2.93 -11.40
N GLY A 114 31.22 -4.15 -10.93
CA GLY A 114 32.16 -5.23 -10.75
C GLY A 114 32.66 -5.86 -12.05
N SER A 115 31.85 -5.84 -13.11
CA SER A 115 32.19 -6.48 -14.39
C SER A 115 32.93 -5.57 -15.38
N THR A 116 33.11 -4.30 -15.07
CA THR A 116 33.84 -3.34 -15.93
C THR A 116 35.34 -3.28 -15.66
N ARG A 117 35.90 -4.20 -14.95
CA ARG A 117 37.37 -4.29 -14.74
C ARG A 117 38.03 -5.12 -15.81
#